data_bd51a623ce40b79db68fc2aa78279b54
#
_entry.id   bd51a623ce40b79db68fc2aa78279b54
#
_cell.length_a   1.000
_cell.length_b   1.000
_cell.length_c   1.000
_cell.angle_alpha   90.00
_cell.angle_beta   90.00
_cell.angle_gamma   90.00
#
_symmetry.space_group_name_H-M   'P 1'
#
loop_
_entity.id
_entity.type
_entity.pdbx_description
1 polymer ?
#
loop_
_entity_poly.entity_id
_entity_poly.type
_entity_poly.pdbx_seq_one_letter_code
_entity_poly.pdbx_strand_id
1 'polypeptide(L)'
;VEEFADKPGVIGFTVTSTRYKPVHANEYMRLYSMIEETGKPIAFHAGYHWQDPSLATCNSFLGMHALGFAWCNIVHMTNWVLNGIPERFPKLKSVWIESGLSWIPFVMQRLDDQYLMRMSEAPLLKQMPSDYMRQNCWYTCQPMEKSSEVGLKATFEMINAKTQLLYASDWPHFDFDAPRVIAEIPWIDEE
;
A
#
# COMPACT_ATOMS: atom_id res chain seq x y z
N VAL A 1 -18.79 -9.00 1.82
CA VAL A 1 -18.08 -9.75 2.88
C VAL A 1 -18.95 -10.94 3.31
N GLU A 2 -20.13 -10.69 3.85
CA GLU A 2 -21.03 -11.73 4.41
C GLU A 2 -21.20 -12.98 3.51
N GLU A 3 -21.34 -12.78 2.21
CA GLU A 3 -21.59 -13.89 1.26
C GLU A 3 -20.34 -14.73 0.97
N PHE A 4 -19.14 -14.13 1.06
CA PHE A 4 -17.92 -14.74 0.54
C PHE A 4 -16.87 -15.05 1.62
N ALA A 5 -16.98 -14.49 2.82
CA ALA A 5 -15.95 -14.61 3.84
C ALA A 5 -15.59 -16.06 4.19
N ASP A 6 -16.59 -16.93 4.25
CA ASP A 6 -16.42 -18.33 4.65
C ASP A 6 -16.26 -19.30 3.47
N LYS A 7 -16.26 -18.80 2.24
CA LYS A 7 -16.10 -19.68 1.08
C LYS A 7 -14.65 -20.17 0.96
N PRO A 8 -14.43 -21.45 0.68
CA PRO A 8 -13.10 -22.00 0.44
C PRO A 8 -12.37 -21.24 -0.68
N GLY A 9 -11.11 -20.92 -0.46
CA GLY A 9 -10.27 -20.20 -1.42
C GLY A 9 -10.36 -18.68 -1.36
N VAL A 10 -11.30 -18.10 -0.61
CA VAL A 10 -11.32 -16.64 -0.38
C VAL A 10 -10.36 -16.30 0.75
N ILE A 11 -9.23 -15.66 0.39
CA ILE A 11 -8.14 -15.32 1.33
C ILE A 11 -8.16 -13.85 1.76
N GLY A 12 -8.90 -12.99 1.10
CA GLY A 12 -8.99 -11.56 1.37
C GLY A 12 -9.97 -10.86 0.47
N PHE A 13 -10.06 -9.55 0.60
CA PHE A 13 -10.94 -8.69 -0.18
C PHE A 13 -10.13 -7.61 -0.87
N THR A 14 -10.39 -7.37 -2.16
CA THR A 14 -9.67 -6.35 -2.94
C THR A 14 -10.60 -5.17 -3.23
N VAL A 15 -10.08 -3.98 -3.04
CA VAL A 15 -10.69 -2.73 -3.48
C VAL A 15 -9.88 -2.20 -4.66
N THR A 16 -10.50 -2.13 -5.80
CA THR A 16 -9.96 -1.43 -6.96
C THR A 16 -10.58 -0.04 -6.96
N SER A 17 -9.82 0.94 -6.55
CA SER A 17 -10.46 2.21 -6.48
C SER A 17 -9.58 3.37 -6.70
N THR A 18 -10.01 4.19 -7.51
CA THR A 18 -9.44 5.51 -7.61
C THR A 18 -10.51 6.58 -7.74
N ARG A 19 -11.76 6.17 -7.87
CA ARG A 19 -12.75 7.05 -8.48
C ARG A 19 -13.78 7.65 -7.55
N TYR A 20 -14.12 7.02 -6.43
CA TYR A 20 -15.44 7.33 -5.90
C TYR A 20 -15.42 8.03 -4.56
N LYS A 21 -14.87 7.40 -3.57
CA LYS A 21 -14.85 7.95 -2.23
C LYS A 21 -13.49 7.71 -1.60
N PRO A 22 -13.01 8.65 -0.80
CA PRO A 22 -11.76 8.47 -0.08
C PRO A 22 -11.87 7.28 0.86
N VAL A 23 -10.77 6.56 1.06
CA VAL A 23 -10.71 5.35 1.91
C VAL A 23 -11.20 5.58 3.34
N HIS A 24 -11.19 6.82 3.81
CA HIS A 24 -11.68 7.22 5.13
C HIS A 24 -13.17 7.61 5.16
N ALA A 25 -13.90 7.48 4.05
CA ALA A 25 -15.33 7.81 4.03
C ALA A 25 -16.11 6.95 5.02
N ASN A 26 -17.05 7.56 5.73
CA ASN A 26 -17.80 6.89 6.80
C ASN A 26 -18.57 5.65 6.32
N GLU A 27 -18.98 5.63 5.06
CA GLU A 27 -19.67 4.51 4.45
C GLU A 27 -18.85 3.23 4.42
N TYR A 28 -17.52 3.34 4.47
CA TYR A 28 -16.63 2.17 4.47
C TYR A 28 -16.36 1.61 5.87
N MET A 29 -16.70 2.33 6.93
CA MET A 29 -16.35 1.90 8.29
C MET A 29 -16.99 0.56 8.66
N ARG A 30 -18.26 0.34 8.28
CA ARG A 30 -18.91 -0.96 8.45
C ARG A 30 -18.20 -2.07 7.66
N LEU A 31 -17.78 -1.78 6.43
CA LEU A 31 -17.04 -2.74 5.61
C LEU A 31 -15.72 -3.14 6.28
N TYR A 32 -14.98 -2.18 6.82
CA TYR A 32 -13.71 -2.44 7.51
C TYR A 32 -13.90 -3.28 8.76
N SER A 33 -14.90 -2.98 9.58
CA SER A 33 -15.27 -3.81 10.73
C SER A 33 -15.57 -5.26 10.33
N MET A 34 -16.40 -5.44 9.31
CA MET A 34 -16.77 -6.77 8.82
C MET A 34 -15.58 -7.56 8.28
N ILE A 35 -14.64 -6.90 7.60
CA ILE A 35 -13.42 -7.56 7.10
C ILE A 35 -12.50 -7.91 8.28
N GLU A 36 -12.32 -7.00 9.22
CA GLU A 36 -11.52 -7.23 10.43
C GLU A 36 -12.00 -8.46 11.21
N GLU A 37 -13.33 -8.60 11.38
CA GLU A 37 -13.94 -9.75 12.08
C GLU A 37 -13.64 -11.09 11.40
N THR A 38 -13.41 -11.10 10.09
CA THR A 38 -13.03 -12.32 9.37
C THR A 38 -11.56 -12.72 9.57
N GLY A 39 -10.72 -11.83 10.09
CA GLY A 39 -9.27 -11.99 10.16
C GLY A 39 -8.55 -11.95 8.81
N LYS A 40 -9.28 -11.69 7.72
CA LYS A 40 -8.73 -11.61 6.36
C LYS A 40 -8.26 -10.19 6.03
N PRO A 41 -7.27 -10.02 5.15
CA PRO A 41 -6.80 -8.71 4.75
C PRO A 41 -7.76 -8.01 3.78
N ILE A 42 -7.65 -6.68 3.76
CA ILE A 42 -8.14 -5.85 2.66
C ILE A 42 -6.96 -5.45 1.78
N ALA A 43 -7.10 -5.55 0.48
CA ALA A 43 -6.07 -5.19 -0.49
C ALA A 43 -6.49 -3.97 -1.30
N PHE A 44 -5.55 -3.06 -1.52
CA PHE A 44 -5.73 -1.87 -2.34
C PHE A 44 -4.93 -2.01 -3.63
N HIS A 45 -5.65 -2.12 -4.74
CA HIS A 45 -5.10 -2.13 -6.08
C HIS A 45 -5.55 -0.87 -6.82
N ALA A 46 -4.62 -0.02 -7.16
CA ALA A 46 -4.93 1.18 -7.93
C ALA A 46 -4.83 0.88 -9.43
N GLY A 47 -5.80 1.36 -10.21
CA GLY A 47 -5.65 1.48 -11.65
C GLY A 47 -5.20 2.89 -12.01
N TYR A 48 -4.55 3.07 -13.13
CA TYR A 48 -4.21 4.39 -13.64
C TYR A 48 -5.37 5.00 -14.44
N HIS A 49 -5.50 6.30 -14.39
CA HIS A 49 -6.52 7.05 -15.11
C HIS A 49 -5.97 8.30 -15.76
N TRP A 50 -6.01 8.36 -17.08
CA TRP A 50 -5.72 9.57 -17.84
C TRP A 50 -6.61 10.76 -17.49
N GLN A 51 -7.79 10.49 -16.94
CA GLN A 51 -8.76 11.51 -16.54
C GLN A 51 -8.55 12.04 -15.12
N ASP A 52 -7.62 11.46 -14.35
CA ASP A 52 -7.26 12.02 -13.05
C ASP A 52 -6.55 13.36 -13.26
N PRO A 53 -7.06 14.46 -12.67
CA PRO A 53 -6.47 15.78 -12.88
C PRO A 53 -4.99 15.88 -12.54
N SER A 54 -4.51 15.11 -11.58
CA SER A 54 -3.10 15.09 -11.16
C SER A 54 -2.20 14.42 -12.19
N LEU A 55 -2.73 13.51 -12.99
CA LEU A 55 -2.02 12.72 -13.99
C LEU A 55 -2.37 13.12 -15.43
N ALA A 56 -3.38 13.97 -15.61
CA ALA A 56 -3.88 14.37 -16.94
C ALA A 56 -2.84 15.08 -17.81
N THR A 57 -1.79 15.62 -17.21
CA THR A 57 -0.69 16.28 -17.93
C THR A 57 0.40 15.31 -18.40
N CYS A 58 0.35 14.04 -18.01
CA CYS A 58 1.26 13.02 -18.54
C CYS A 58 0.95 12.80 -20.03
N ASN A 59 1.92 13.09 -20.88
CA ASN A 59 1.76 13.03 -22.34
C ASN A 59 2.20 11.70 -22.97
N SER A 60 2.56 10.72 -22.13
CA SER A 60 2.99 9.40 -22.58
C SER A 60 2.45 8.30 -21.66
N PHE A 61 2.25 7.11 -22.21
CA PHE A 61 1.91 5.93 -21.41
C PHE A 61 2.97 5.64 -20.36
N LEU A 62 4.25 5.78 -20.71
CA LEU A 62 5.36 5.57 -19.79
C LEU A 62 5.24 6.43 -18.51
N GLY A 63 4.95 7.72 -18.66
CA GLY A 63 4.78 8.61 -17.52
C GLY A 63 3.55 8.27 -16.68
N MET A 64 2.43 7.97 -17.33
CA MET A 64 1.20 7.56 -16.67
C MET A 64 1.38 6.25 -15.91
N HIS A 65 2.00 5.25 -16.53
CA HIS A 65 2.26 3.94 -15.92
C HIS A 65 3.23 4.05 -14.75
N ALA A 66 4.32 4.80 -14.91
CA ALA A 66 5.32 4.97 -13.87
C ALA A 66 4.78 5.65 -12.60
N LEU A 67 3.79 6.54 -12.73
CA LEU A 67 3.31 7.34 -11.59
C LEU A 67 1.93 6.94 -11.09
N GLY A 68 1.07 6.43 -11.96
CA GLY A 68 -0.36 6.33 -11.68
C GLY A 68 -0.69 5.44 -10.48
N PHE A 69 -0.11 4.26 -10.43
CA PHE A 69 -0.33 3.31 -9.34
C PHE A 69 0.23 3.83 -8.01
N ALA A 70 1.48 4.28 -8.02
CA ALA A 70 2.12 4.85 -6.84
C ALA A 70 1.37 6.08 -6.33
N TRP A 71 1.00 6.99 -7.22
CA TRP A 71 0.26 8.21 -6.86
C TRP A 71 -1.05 7.91 -6.16
N CYS A 72 -1.85 6.99 -6.71
CA CYS A 72 -3.10 6.59 -6.10
C CYS A 72 -2.89 6.00 -4.71
N ASN A 73 -1.92 5.10 -4.56
CA ASN A 73 -1.64 4.48 -3.28
C ASN A 73 -1.00 5.45 -2.26
N ILE A 74 -0.22 6.43 -2.69
CA ILE A 74 0.25 7.53 -1.82
C ILE A 74 -0.94 8.28 -1.22
N VAL A 75 -1.91 8.68 -2.04
CA VAL A 75 -3.10 9.40 -1.57
C VAL A 75 -3.94 8.53 -0.63
N HIS A 76 -4.15 7.27 -1.00
CA HIS A 76 -4.93 6.34 -0.17
C HIS A 76 -4.23 6.02 1.15
N MET A 77 -2.93 5.75 1.14
CA MET A 77 -2.14 5.49 2.35
C MET A 77 -2.16 6.69 3.29
N THR A 78 -1.96 7.89 2.75
CA THR A 78 -2.03 9.13 3.53
C THR A 78 -3.38 9.24 4.23
N ASN A 79 -4.47 9.05 3.50
CA ASN A 79 -5.81 9.10 4.07
C ASN A 79 -6.09 7.93 5.03
N TRP A 80 -5.60 6.74 4.74
CA TRP A 80 -5.73 5.55 5.58
C TRP A 80 -5.13 5.77 6.96
N VAL A 81 -3.90 6.25 6.98
CA VAL A 81 -3.15 6.46 8.24
C VAL A 81 -3.66 7.68 8.99
N LEU A 82 -3.68 8.86 8.36
CA LEU A 82 -4.00 10.12 9.08
C LEU A 82 -5.44 10.18 9.60
N ASN A 83 -6.38 9.46 8.99
CA ASN A 83 -7.74 9.34 9.53
C ASN A 83 -7.88 8.18 10.53
N GLY A 84 -6.76 7.59 10.96
CA GLY A 84 -6.72 6.60 12.04
C GLY A 84 -7.45 5.29 11.72
N ILE A 85 -7.51 4.88 10.45
CA ILE A 85 -8.17 3.60 10.12
C ILE A 85 -7.48 2.42 10.81
N PRO A 86 -6.12 2.31 10.80
CA PRO A 86 -5.43 1.26 11.55
C PRO A 86 -5.63 1.32 13.07
N GLU A 87 -5.82 2.52 13.63
CA GLU A 87 -6.12 2.68 15.05
C GLU A 87 -7.55 2.25 15.41
N ARG A 88 -8.51 2.52 14.51
CA ARG A 88 -9.91 2.12 14.67
C ARG A 88 -10.14 0.63 14.46
N PHE A 89 -9.36 0.03 13.57
CA PHE A 89 -9.43 -1.39 13.18
C PHE A 89 -8.04 -2.03 13.31
N PRO A 90 -7.54 -2.24 14.54
CA PRO A 90 -6.15 -2.62 14.78
C PRO A 90 -5.80 -4.05 14.31
N LYS A 91 -6.78 -4.89 14.09
CA LYS A 91 -6.59 -6.26 13.57
C LYS A 91 -6.74 -6.33 12.04
N LEU A 92 -7.23 -5.26 11.41
CA LEU A 92 -7.41 -5.20 9.97
C LEU A 92 -6.05 -5.03 9.29
N LYS A 93 -5.64 -6.06 8.55
CA LYS A 93 -4.42 -6.03 7.73
C LYS A 93 -4.72 -5.42 6.37
N SER A 94 -3.87 -4.49 5.91
CA SER A 94 -4.00 -3.92 4.58
C SER A 94 -2.83 -4.31 3.69
N VAL A 95 -3.12 -4.67 2.43
CA VAL A 95 -2.12 -5.04 1.43
C VAL A 95 -2.14 -4.02 0.31
N TRP A 96 -0.98 -3.46 -0.01
CA TRP A 96 -0.82 -2.41 -1.02
C TRP A 96 -0.17 -3.01 -2.26
N ILE A 97 -0.95 -3.09 -3.34
CA ILE A 97 -0.63 -3.90 -4.51
C ILE A 97 -0.17 -3.02 -5.67
N GLU A 98 0.84 -3.49 -6.40
CA GLU A 98 1.26 -3.01 -7.72
C GLU A 98 1.53 -1.51 -7.81
N SER A 99 2.31 -1.00 -6.87
CA SER A 99 2.63 0.44 -6.83
C SER A 99 4.12 0.74 -6.62
N GLY A 100 4.97 -0.29 -6.67
CA GLY A 100 6.37 -0.16 -6.32
C GLY A 100 6.60 -0.01 -4.82
N LEU A 101 7.83 0.19 -4.42
CA LEU A 101 8.24 0.24 -3.01
C LEU A 101 8.85 1.59 -2.61
N SER A 102 9.49 2.29 -3.54
CA SER A 102 10.29 3.49 -3.23
C SER A 102 9.48 4.68 -2.70
N TRP A 103 8.19 4.73 -2.98
CA TRP A 103 7.30 5.77 -2.46
C TRP A 103 7.01 5.60 -0.96
N ILE A 104 7.12 4.39 -0.42
CA ILE A 104 6.73 4.08 0.96
C ILE A 104 7.63 4.80 1.96
N PRO A 105 8.98 4.74 1.87
CA PRO A 105 9.88 5.52 2.72
C PRO A 105 9.64 7.02 2.66
N PHE A 106 9.29 7.55 1.48
CA PHE A 106 8.94 8.95 1.33
C PHE A 106 7.69 9.29 2.17
N VAL A 107 6.63 8.50 2.04
CA VAL A 107 5.37 8.73 2.77
C VAL A 107 5.58 8.58 4.28
N MET A 108 6.31 7.55 4.72
CA MET A 108 6.63 7.35 6.14
C MET A 108 7.26 8.58 6.77
N GLN A 109 8.38 9.03 6.21
CA GLN A 109 9.10 10.20 6.71
C GLN A 109 8.25 11.46 6.62
N ARG A 110 7.57 11.66 5.49
CA ARG A 110 6.78 12.86 5.26
C ARG A 110 5.60 12.98 6.20
N LEU A 111 4.90 11.88 6.48
CA LEU A 111 3.77 11.89 7.40
C LEU A 111 4.23 12.07 8.85
N ASP A 112 5.34 11.46 9.25
CA ASP A 112 5.89 11.63 10.60
C ASP A 112 6.24 13.10 10.87
N ASP A 113 6.98 13.73 9.95
CA ASP A 113 7.35 15.14 10.08
C ASP A 113 6.13 16.07 10.13
N GLN A 114 5.13 15.82 9.28
CA GLN A 114 3.90 16.62 9.28
C GLN A 114 3.06 16.38 10.54
N TYR A 115 2.98 15.14 11.00
CA TYR A 115 2.26 14.79 12.22
C TYR A 115 2.84 15.51 13.44
N LEU A 116 4.15 15.52 13.60
CA LEU A 116 4.80 16.23 14.71
C LEU A 116 4.52 17.74 14.71
N MET A 117 4.32 18.33 13.55
CA MET A 117 3.97 19.76 13.45
C MET A 117 2.50 20.06 13.73
N ARG A 118 1.59 19.10 13.44
CA ARG A 118 0.14 19.35 13.41
C ARG A 118 -0.67 18.15 13.93
N MET A 119 -0.26 17.58 15.04
CA MET A 119 -0.91 16.41 15.67
C MET A 119 -2.42 16.58 15.86
N SER A 120 -2.88 17.81 16.10
CA SER A 120 -4.31 18.09 16.28
C SER A 120 -5.18 17.82 15.05
N GLU A 121 -4.57 17.70 13.86
CA GLU A 121 -5.30 17.36 12.62
C GLU A 121 -5.47 15.85 12.42
N ALA A 122 -4.76 15.03 13.20
CA ALA A 122 -4.91 13.57 13.19
C ALA A 122 -5.16 13.03 14.62
N PRO A 123 -6.26 13.45 15.27
CA PRO A 123 -6.48 13.23 16.70
C PRO A 123 -6.70 11.76 17.08
N LEU A 124 -6.92 10.88 16.14
CA LEU A 124 -7.12 9.45 16.39
C LEU A 124 -5.80 8.69 16.53
N LEU A 125 -4.69 9.23 16.05
CA LEU A 125 -3.41 8.55 16.11
C LEU A 125 -2.84 8.54 17.53
N LYS A 126 -2.30 7.40 17.95
CA LYS A 126 -1.64 7.20 19.25
C LYS A 126 -0.14 6.92 19.12
N GLN A 127 0.34 6.72 17.91
CA GLN A 127 1.73 6.49 17.56
C GLN A 127 2.08 7.21 16.26
N MET A 128 3.33 7.14 15.85
CA MET A 128 3.77 7.79 14.60
C MET A 128 3.09 7.15 13.39
N PRO A 129 2.77 7.94 12.35
CA PRO A 129 2.24 7.42 11.09
C PRO A 129 3.01 6.22 10.53
N SER A 130 4.35 6.30 10.55
CA SER A 130 5.22 5.22 10.07
C SER A 130 5.09 3.93 10.87
N ASP A 131 4.74 3.99 12.16
CA ASP A 131 4.55 2.79 12.99
C ASP A 131 3.32 2.00 12.53
N TYR A 132 2.22 2.68 12.21
CA TYR A 132 1.05 2.01 11.62
C TYR A 132 1.40 1.36 10.28
N MET A 133 2.20 2.04 9.45
CA MET A 133 2.63 1.52 8.16
C MET A 133 3.51 0.26 8.30
N ARG A 134 4.32 0.16 9.36
CA ARG A 134 5.14 -1.03 9.64
C ARG A 134 4.36 -2.17 10.29
N GLN A 135 3.28 -1.89 10.99
CA GLN A 135 2.56 -2.88 11.78
C GLN A 135 1.33 -3.45 11.06
N ASN A 136 0.62 -2.62 10.31
CA ASN A 136 -0.69 -2.93 9.75
C ASN A 136 -0.73 -3.00 8.22
N CYS A 137 0.39 -2.65 7.55
CA CYS A 137 0.45 -2.61 6.10
C CYS A 137 1.44 -3.64 5.56
N TRP A 138 1.04 -4.33 4.51
CA TRP A 138 1.86 -5.24 3.70
C TRP A 138 1.97 -4.68 2.29
N TYR A 139 3.07 -4.95 1.63
CA TYR A 139 3.39 -4.39 0.32
C TYR A 139 3.75 -5.49 -0.64
N THR A 140 3.27 -5.44 -1.88
CA THR A 140 3.76 -6.34 -2.91
C THR A 140 5.02 -5.79 -3.57
N CYS A 141 5.94 -6.68 -3.94
CA CYS A 141 7.24 -6.26 -4.48
C CYS A 141 7.18 -5.74 -5.92
N GLN A 142 6.17 -6.10 -6.69
CA GLN A 142 6.08 -5.72 -8.10
C GLN A 142 5.26 -4.42 -8.27
N PRO A 143 5.68 -3.49 -9.16
CA PRO A 143 7.00 -3.42 -9.80
C PRO A 143 8.10 -2.94 -8.83
N MET A 144 9.19 -3.69 -8.75
CA MET A 144 10.27 -3.34 -7.81
C MET A 144 11.31 -2.44 -8.46
N GLU A 145 11.57 -1.28 -7.85
CA GLU A 145 12.61 -0.36 -8.31
C GLU A 145 13.99 -0.89 -7.93
N LYS A 146 14.73 -1.36 -8.95
CA LYS A 146 16.03 -2.04 -8.79
C LYS A 146 17.23 -1.20 -9.20
N SER A 147 17.02 0.02 -9.71
CA SER A 147 18.08 0.88 -10.23
C SER A 147 19.05 1.40 -9.19
N SER A 148 18.67 1.39 -7.91
CA SER A 148 19.50 1.85 -6.78
C SER A 148 19.50 0.82 -5.67
N GLU A 149 20.61 0.11 -5.50
CA GLU A 149 20.77 -0.85 -4.39
C GLU A 149 20.65 -0.17 -3.02
N VAL A 150 21.23 1.00 -2.86
CA VAL A 150 21.14 1.77 -1.60
C VAL A 150 19.69 2.15 -1.28
N GLY A 151 18.95 2.62 -2.28
CA GLY A 151 17.53 2.94 -2.12
C GLY A 151 16.69 1.72 -1.77
N LEU A 152 16.93 0.60 -2.43
CA LEU A 152 16.21 -0.63 -2.19
C LEU A 152 16.49 -1.20 -0.79
N LYS A 153 17.76 -1.23 -0.35
CA LYS A 153 18.14 -1.65 1.01
C LYS A 153 17.45 -0.78 2.08
N ALA A 154 17.52 0.54 1.92
CA ALA A 154 16.88 1.47 2.86
C ALA A 154 15.35 1.26 2.88
N THR A 155 14.73 1.01 1.73
CA THR A 155 13.30 0.72 1.63
C THR A 155 12.96 -0.55 2.41
N PHE A 156 13.68 -1.65 2.18
CA PHE A 156 13.45 -2.92 2.87
C PHE A 156 13.58 -2.79 4.38
N GLU A 157 14.58 -2.05 4.85
CA GLU A 157 14.76 -1.77 6.28
C GLU A 157 13.58 -0.96 6.83
N MET A 158 13.21 0.12 6.16
CA MET A 158 12.17 1.02 6.63
C MET A 158 10.79 0.38 6.69
N ILE A 159 10.46 -0.47 5.72
CA ILE A 159 9.15 -1.17 5.69
C ILE A 159 9.13 -2.45 6.52
N ASN A 160 10.25 -2.87 7.11
CA ASN A 160 10.39 -4.17 7.76
C ASN A 160 10.09 -5.33 6.79
N ALA A 161 10.79 -5.36 5.66
CA ALA A 161 10.50 -6.26 4.54
C ALA A 161 10.45 -7.75 4.92
N LYS A 162 11.21 -8.20 5.94
CA LYS A 162 11.17 -9.60 6.44
C LYS A 162 9.75 -10.07 6.78
N THR A 163 8.85 -9.18 7.18
CA THR A 163 7.49 -9.52 7.61
C THR A 163 6.41 -8.82 6.82
N GLN A 164 6.71 -7.68 6.19
CA GLN A 164 5.72 -6.83 5.52
C GLN A 164 5.77 -6.90 3.99
N LEU A 165 6.81 -7.51 3.40
CA LEU A 165 6.91 -7.67 1.95
C LEU A 165 6.27 -8.98 1.50
N LEU A 166 5.47 -8.90 0.45
CA LEU A 166 4.84 -10.04 -0.21
C LEU A 166 5.36 -10.14 -1.64
N TYR A 167 5.67 -11.35 -2.09
CA TYR A 167 5.99 -11.58 -3.49
C TYR A 167 4.74 -11.43 -4.35
N ALA A 168 4.89 -10.72 -5.47
CA ALA A 168 3.92 -10.65 -6.56
C ALA A 168 4.67 -10.62 -7.90
N SER A 169 4.12 -11.26 -8.91
CA SER A 169 4.72 -11.31 -10.23
C SER A 169 4.10 -10.35 -11.23
N ASP A 170 2.84 -10.04 -11.07
CA ASP A 170 2.01 -9.33 -12.04
C ASP A 170 1.89 -10.04 -13.41
N TRP A 171 2.11 -11.34 -13.44
CA TRP A 171 1.91 -12.12 -14.67
C TRP A 171 0.45 -12.07 -15.13
N PRO A 172 0.13 -11.82 -16.43
CA PRO A 172 1.04 -11.79 -17.59
C PRO A 172 1.29 -10.37 -18.13
N HIS A 173 1.31 -9.34 -17.31
CA HIS A 173 1.60 -8.00 -17.77
C HIS A 173 3.03 -7.86 -18.32
N PHE A 174 3.28 -6.84 -19.16
CA PHE A 174 4.54 -6.70 -19.90
C PHE A 174 5.76 -6.42 -18.99
N ASP A 175 5.53 -5.92 -17.81
CA ASP A 175 6.51 -5.55 -16.78
C ASP A 175 6.55 -6.53 -15.61
N PHE A 176 6.06 -7.76 -15.80
CA PHE A 176 6.05 -8.77 -14.75
C PHE A 176 7.44 -9.05 -14.17
N ASP A 177 7.48 -9.32 -12.88
CA ASP A 177 8.68 -9.72 -12.15
C ASP A 177 8.68 -11.24 -11.89
N ALA A 178 9.67 -11.95 -12.46
CA ALA A 178 9.87 -13.38 -12.17
C ALA A 178 10.37 -13.58 -10.72
N PRO A 179 10.13 -14.73 -10.07
CA PRO A 179 10.58 -14.99 -8.69
C PRO A 179 12.06 -14.75 -8.44
N ARG A 180 12.90 -14.97 -9.44
CA ARG A 180 14.35 -14.73 -9.39
C ARG A 180 14.70 -13.26 -9.09
N VAL A 181 13.80 -12.32 -9.35
CA VAL A 181 14.02 -10.90 -9.07
C VAL A 181 14.30 -10.65 -7.59
N ILE A 182 13.65 -11.41 -6.69
CA ILE A 182 13.95 -11.37 -5.26
C ILE A 182 15.15 -12.27 -4.93
N ALA A 183 15.16 -13.51 -5.43
CA ALA A 183 16.18 -14.51 -5.12
C ALA A 183 17.61 -14.10 -5.57
N GLU A 184 17.73 -13.28 -6.61
CA GLU A 184 19.02 -12.80 -7.13
C GLU A 184 19.49 -11.49 -6.47
N ILE A 185 18.81 -10.97 -5.46
CA ILE A 185 19.26 -9.78 -4.73
C ILE A 185 20.45 -10.17 -3.83
N PRO A 186 21.68 -9.64 -4.07
CA PRO A 186 22.90 -10.19 -3.50
C PRO A 186 23.05 -10.11 -1.98
N TRP A 187 22.18 -9.33 -1.34
CA TRP A 187 22.24 -9.03 0.09
C TRP A 187 20.97 -9.52 0.85
N ILE A 188 20.10 -10.28 0.18
CA ILE A 188 19.01 -10.97 0.84
C ILE A 188 19.54 -12.33 1.29
N ASP A 189 19.45 -12.60 2.59
CA ASP A 189 19.76 -13.89 3.16
C ASP A 189 18.69 -14.92 2.80
N GLU A 190 19.08 -16.20 2.72
CA GLU A 190 18.17 -17.31 2.36
C GLU A 190 17.11 -17.62 3.44
N GLU A 191 17.09 -16.88 4.55
CA GLU A 191 16.08 -16.93 5.60
C GLU A 191 14.93 -15.95 5.31
#